data_a143686bda088e9e4c00efa8eebb37f5
#
_entry.id   a143686bda088e9e4c00efa8eebb37f5
#
_cell.length_a   1.000
_cell.length_b   1.000
_cell.length_c   1.000
_cell.angle_alpha   90.00
_cell.angle_beta   90.00
_cell.angle_gamma   90.00
#
_symmetry.space_group_name_H-M   'P 1'
#
loop_
_entity.id
_entity.type
_entity.pdbx_description
1 polymer ?
#
loop_
_entity_poly.entity_id
_entity_poly.type
_entity_poly.pdbx_seq_one_letter_code
_entity_poly.pdbx_strand_id
1 'polypeptide(L)'
;EWTPRNKGHRPFFFQSAHEPMLTFAGLFEEWRGEGGEVIESCTVLTTEANADLSEVHHRMPVVLTPGAAATWLDIAVSAEELGPLMKPAPAGTLTREAVTRYVNDPRHDDARCMEPEPAIARAEQGALFALDGGESGQEEEF
;
A
#
# COMPACT_ATOMS: atom_id res chain seq x y z
N GLU A 1 -4.30 0.69 2.81
CA GLU A 1 -3.80 1.97 2.33
C GLU A 1 -4.90 3.02 2.30
N TRP A 2 -4.53 4.28 2.43
CA TRP A 2 -5.48 5.40 2.46
C TRP A 2 -5.17 6.41 1.37
N THR A 3 -6.20 6.96 0.75
CA THR A 3 -6.01 8.14 -0.09
C THR A 3 -5.45 9.31 0.75
N PRO A 4 -4.70 10.25 0.14
CA PRO A 4 -4.23 11.44 0.82
C PRO A 4 -5.36 12.22 1.51
N ARG A 5 -5.06 12.94 2.60
CA ARG A 5 -6.06 13.68 3.40
C ARG A 5 -6.88 14.68 2.59
N ASN A 6 -6.26 15.35 1.62
CA ASN A 6 -6.94 16.25 0.67
C ASN A 6 -7.90 15.54 -0.29
N LYS A 7 -7.84 14.19 -0.39
CA LYS A 7 -8.77 13.33 -1.14
C LYS A 7 -9.70 12.52 -0.23
N GLY A 8 -9.98 13.02 0.98
CA GLY A 8 -10.96 12.44 1.91
C GLY A 8 -10.44 11.33 2.81
N HIS A 9 -9.16 10.96 2.77
CA HIS A 9 -8.54 9.94 3.62
C HIS A 9 -9.38 8.64 3.68
N ARG A 10 -9.70 8.12 2.51
CA ARG A 10 -10.54 6.92 2.33
C ARG A 10 -9.67 5.66 2.41
N PRO A 11 -10.03 4.67 3.21
CA PRO A 11 -9.31 3.41 3.32
C PRO A 11 -9.62 2.47 2.14
N PHE A 12 -8.60 1.75 1.71
CA PHE A 12 -8.68 0.68 0.74
C PHE A 12 -8.00 -0.57 1.26
N PHE A 13 -8.65 -1.71 1.09
CA PHE A 13 -8.06 -3.00 1.32
C PHE A 13 -7.44 -3.50 0.01
N PHE A 14 -6.17 -3.88 0.08
CA PHE A 14 -5.42 -4.47 -1.03
C PHE A 14 -5.13 -5.93 -0.74
N GLN A 15 -5.31 -6.77 -1.73
CA GLN A 15 -4.98 -8.19 -1.65
C GLN A 15 -4.34 -8.65 -2.97
N SER A 16 -3.68 -9.81 -2.95
CA SER A 16 -3.17 -10.41 -4.16
C SER A 16 -4.32 -10.83 -5.08
N ALA A 17 -4.15 -10.59 -6.38
CA ALA A 17 -5.10 -11.05 -7.39
C ALA A 17 -4.98 -12.56 -7.67
N HIS A 18 -3.84 -13.18 -7.34
CA HIS A 18 -3.50 -14.54 -7.79
C HIS A 18 -3.04 -15.45 -6.67
N GLU A 19 -2.42 -14.91 -5.63
CA GLU A 19 -1.82 -15.68 -4.54
C GLU A 19 -2.66 -15.56 -3.26
N PRO A 20 -2.68 -16.57 -2.39
CA PRO A 20 -3.45 -16.52 -1.15
C PRO A 20 -2.87 -15.53 -0.13
N MET A 21 -1.62 -15.09 -0.31
CA MET A 21 -0.91 -14.19 0.60
C MET A 21 0.06 -13.30 -0.16
N LEU A 22 0.16 -12.03 0.24
CA LEU A 22 1.20 -11.12 -0.22
C LEU A 22 2.48 -11.34 0.60
N THR A 23 3.60 -11.51 -0.10
CA THR A 23 4.92 -11.57 0.51
C THR A 23 5.67 -10.28 0.20
N PHE A 24 6.20 -9.61 1.23
CA PHE A 24 6.94 -8.35 1.09
C PHE A 24 8.42 -8.55 1.38
N ALA A 25 9.28 -7.88 0.61
CA ALA A 25 10.68 -7.78 0.95
C ALA A 25 10.86 -6.93 2.21
N GLY A 26 11.62 -7.43 3.15
CA GLY A 26 11.94 -6.73 4.39
C GLY A 26 13.38 -6.96 4.81
N LEU A 27 13.83 -6.15 5.74
CA LEU A 27 15.11 -6.29 6.43
C LEU A 27 14.85 -6.53 7.91
N PHE A 28 15.70 -7.34 8.53
CA PHE A 28 15.69 -7.61 9.94
C PHE A 28 17.06 -7.26 10.52
N GLU A 29 17.07 -6.70 11.72
CA GLU A 29 18.28 -6.34 12.47
C GLU A 29 18.13 -6.73 13.92
N GLU A 30 19.20 -7.28 14.50
CA GLU A 30 19.34 -7.50 15.93
C GLU A 30 20.42 -6.57 16.48
N TRP A 31 20.03 -5.60 17.30
CA TRP A 31 20.96 -4.74 18.00
C TRP A 31 21.20 -5.23 19.42
N ARG A 32 22.48 -5.22 19.85
CA ARG A 32 22.90 -5.60 21.21
C ARG A 32 23.51 -4.41 21.91
N GLY A 33 22.91 -4.00 23.02
CA GLY A 33 23.41 -2.93 23.87
C GLY A 33 24.56 -3.38 24.77
N GLU A 34 25.31 -2.40 25.31
CA GLU A 34 26.42 -2.64 26.22
C GLU A 34 25.98 -3.30 27.56
N GLY A 35 24.73 -3.08 27.98
CA GLY A 35 24.09 -3.70 29.14
C GLY A 35 23.56 -5.14 28.89
N GLY A 36 23.71 -5.67 27.68
CA GLY A 36 23.25 -7.01 27.30
C GLY A 36 21.78 -7.05 26.83
N GLU A 37 21.12 -5.89 26.71
CA GLU A 37 19.80 -5.80 26.09
C GLU A 37 19.87 -6.15 24.60
N VAL A 38 18.83 -6.82 24.10
CA VAL A 38 18.67 -7.20 22.69
C VAL A 38 17.42 -6.52 22.17
N ILE A 39 17.57 -5.78 21.06
CA ILE A 39 16.44 -5.18 20.33
C ILE A 39 16.42 -5.77 18.94
N GLU A 40 15.35 -6.49 18.64
CA GLU A 40 15.05 -6.96 17.29
C GLU A 40 14.15 -5.95 16.58
N SER A 41 14.49 -5.62 15.35
CA SER A 41 13.72 -4.70 14.54
C SER A 41 13.59 -5.19 13.12
N CYS A 42 12.52 -4.79 12.44
CA CYS A 42 12.34 -5.08 11.03
C CYS A 42 11.77 -3.86 10.30
N THR A 43 11.99 -3.82 9.00
CA THR A 43 11.38 -2.83 8.11
C THR A 43 10.93 -3.49 6.82
N VAL A 44 9.84 -2.98 6.24
CA VAL A 44 9.37 -3.37 4.91
C VAL A 44 9.95 -2.41 3.88
N LEU A 45 10.57 -2.95 2.84
CA LEU A 45 11.07 -2.14 1.73
C LEU A 45 9.92 -1.68 0.85
N THR A 46 10.00 -0.43 0.41
CA THR A 46 9.01 0.16 -0.49
C THR A 46 9.64 0.62 -1.79
N THR A 47 8.83 0.66 -2.84
CA THR A 47 9.18 1.14 -4.17
C THR A 47 8.09 2.07 -4.68
N GLU A 48 8.21 2.57 -5.89
CA GLU A 48 7.14 3.34 -6.56
C GLU A 48 5.89 2.48 -6.71
N ALA A 49 4.72 3.11 -6.59
CA ALA A 49 3.46 2.42 -6.77
C ALA A 49 3.26 2.01 -8.24
N ASN A 50 2.77 0.79 -8.46
CA ASN A 50 2.30 0.36 -9.77
C ASN A 50 0.91 0.94 -10.09
N ALA A 51 0.36 0.61 -11.27
CA ALA A 51 -0.96 1.08 -11.71
C ALA A 51 -2.10 0.67 -10.77
N ASP A 52 -1.99 -0.47 -10.06
CA ASP A 52 -3.05 -0.96 -9.16
C ASP A 52 -3.21 -0.06 -7.93
N LEU A 53 -2.10 0.56 -7.45
CA LEU A 53 -2.04 1.28 -6.18
C LEU A 53 -1.86 2.80 -6.35
N SER A 54 -1.30 3.28 -7.46
CA SER A 54 -0.86 4.67 -7.67
C SER A 54 -1.94 5.74 -7.46
N GLU A 55 -3.21 5.41 -7.68
CA GLU A 55 -4.33 6.33 -7.40
C GLU A 55 -4.61 6.53 -5.90
N VAL A 56 -4.16 5.59 -5.05
CA VAL A 56 -4.35 5.61 -3.60
C VAL A 56 -3.11 6.13 -2.90
N HIS A 57 -1.93 5.59 -3.24
CA HIS A 57 -0.67 5.98 -2.63
C HIS A 57 0.46 5.98 -3.66
N HIS A 58 1.46 6.85 -3.50
CA HIS A 58 2.60 6.97 -4.44
C HIS A 58 3.69 5.92 -4.22
N ARG A 59 3.66 5.18 -3.12
CA ARG A 59 4.61 4.11 -2.77
C ARG A 59 3.85 2.82 -2.52
N MET A 60 4.50 1.68 -2.78
CA MET A 60 4.00 0.35 -2.46
C MET A 60 5.10 -0.50 -1.82
N PRO A 61 4.76 -1.51 -1.02
CA PRO A 61 5.73 -2.52 -0.61
C PRO A 61 6.35 -3.20 -1.82
N VAL A 62 7.60 -3.62 -1.71
CA VAL A 62 8.21 -4.53 -2.68
C VAL A 62 7.56 -5.90 -2.52
N VAL A 63 6.70 -6.28 -3.47
CA VAL A 63 5.97 -7.56 -3.46
C VAL A 63 6.82 -8.61 -4.16
N LEU A 64 7.07 -9.71 -3.48
CA LEU A 64 7.85 -10.83 -3.98
C LEU A 64 6.95 -11.99 -4.43
N THR A 65 7.24 -12.55 -5.60
CA THR A 65 6.69 -13.86 -5.99
C THR A 65 7.33 -14.97 -5.13
N PRO A 66 6.75 -16.18 -5.05
CA PRO A 66 7.34 -17.28 -4.29
C PRO A 66 8.82 -17.56 -4.67
N GLY A 67 9.15 -17.52 -5.96
CA GLY A 67 10.54 -17.71 -6.43
C GLY A 67 11.46 -16.57 -6.02
N ALA A 68 11.00 -15.30 -6.13
CA ALA A 68 11.76 -14.15 -5.69
C ALA A 68 11.95 -14.13 -4.16
N ALA A 69 10.97 -14.58 -3.39
CA ALA A 69 11.08 -14.72 -1.94
C ALA A 69 12.15 -15.74 -1.54
N ALA A 70 12.25 -16.86 -2.25
CA ALA A 70 13.33 -17.83 -2.02
C ALA A 70 14.72 -17.22 -2.28
N THR A 71 14.87 -16.47 -3.37
CA THR A 71 16.11 -15.73 -3.68
C THR A 71 16.42 -14.66 -2.64
N TRP A 72 15.39 -13.93 -2.16
CA TRP A 72 15.54 -12.89 -1.13
C TRP A 72 16.06 -13.44 0.20
N LEU A 73 15.66 -14.65 0.56
CA LEU A 73 16.04 -15.31 1.82
C LEU A 73 17.36 -16.12 1.71
N ASP A 74 17.92 -16.25 0.51
CA ASP A 74 19.17 -16.98 0.31
C ASP A 74 20.37 -16.11 0.72
N ILE A 75 21.02 -16.50 1.80
CA ILE A 75 22.20 -15.79 2.34
C ILE A 75 23.42 -15.82 1.41
N ALA A 76 23.44 -16.69 0.39
CA ALA A 76 24.50 -16.74 -0.60
C ALA A 76 24.34 -15.69 -1.71
N VAL A 77 23.17 -15.09 -1.83
CA VAL A 77 22.86 -14.06 -2.84
C VAL A 77 23.33 -12.68 -2.35
N SER A 78 24.11 -11.98 -3.16
CA SER A 78 24.61 -10.66 -2.83
C SER A 78 23.52 -9.59 -2.90
N ALA A 79 23.74 -8.45 -2.20
CA ALA A 79 22.85 -7.30 -2.26
C ALA A 79 22.67 -6.74 -3.69
N GLU A 80 23.69 -6.84 -4.53
CA GLU A 80 23.63 -6.40 -5.94
C GLU A 80 22.67 -7.29 -6.75
N GLU A 81 22.69 -8.59 -6.52
CA GLU A 81 21.81 -9.56 -7.17
C GLU A 81 20.36 -9.43 -6.70
N LEU A 82 20.12 -8.93 -5.48
CA LEU A 82 18.78 -8.62 -4.96
C LEU A 82 18.19 -7.33 -5.55
N GLY A 83 19.04 -6.41 -6.04
CA GLY A 83 18.60 -5.13 -6.62
C GLY A 83 17.46 -5.23 -7.64
N PRO A 84 17.50 -6.15 -8.61
CA PRO A 84 16.43 -6.35 -9.59
C PRO A 84 15.07 -6.74 -9.00
N LEU A 85 15.03 -7.28 -7.77
CA LEU A 85 13.79 -7.65 -7.08
C LEU A 85 13.09 -6.45 -6.43
N MET A 86 13.80 -5.34 -6.21
CA MET A 86 13.27 -4.13 -5.55
C MET A 86 12.50 -3.22 -6.51
N LYS A 87 11.74 -3.79 -7.45
CA LYS A 87 10.92 -3.07 -8.44
C LYS A 87 9.45 -3.11 -8.06
N PRO A 88 8.64 -2.16 -8.60
CA PRO A 88 7.19 -2.27 -8.52
C PRO A 88 6.70 -3.62 -9.06
N ALA A 89 5.74 -4.23 -8.38
CA ALA A 89 5.08 -5.43 -8.89
C ALA A 89 4.38 -5.10 -10.24
N PRO A 90 4.27 -6.06 -11.16
CA PRO A 90 3.52 -5.85 -12.40
C PRO A 90 2.08 -5.39 -12.12
N ALA A 91 1.51 -4.58 -13.02
CA ALA A 91 0.10 -4.23 -12.97
C ALA A 91 -0.78 -5.50 -13.02
N GLY A 92 -1.87 -5.52 -12.27
CA GLY A 92 -2.72 -6.69 -12.10
C GLY A 92 -2.26 -7.65 -10.99
N THR A 93 -1.17 -7.34 -10.26
CA THR A 93 -0.74 -8.13 -9.10
C THR A 93 -1.68 -7.95 -7.90
N LEU A 94 -2.26 -6.75 -7.75
CA LEU A 94 -3.11 -6.40 -6.63
C LEU A 94 -4.54 -6.13 -7.10
N THR A 95 -5.51 -6.56 -6.31
CA THR A 95 -6.88 -6.06 -6.35
C THR A 95 -7.09 -5.11 -5.19
N ARG A 96 -8.01 -4.15 -5.35
CA ARG A 96 -8.36 -3.20 -4.29
C ARG A 96 -9.86 -3.10 -4.09
N GLU A 97 -10.27 -2.91 -2.87
CA GLU A 97 -11.65 -2.63 -2.49
C GLU A 97 -11.70 -1.49 -1.48
N ALA A 98 -12.62 -0.54 -1.68
CA ALA A 98 -12.87 0.49 -0.70
C ALA A 98 -13.57 -0.14 0.51
N VAL A 99 -13.04 0.11 1.70
CA VAL A 99 -13.60 -0.42 2.94
C VAL A 99 -14.17 0.69 3.82
N THR A 100 -15.00 0.30 4.78
CA THR A 100 -15.59 1.26 5.72
C THR A 100 -14.51 1.97 6.52
N ARG A 101 -14.83 3.16 7.05
CA ARG A 101 -13.93 3.92 7.93
C ARG A 101 -13.73 3.29 9.31
N TYR A 102 -14.32 2.14 9.56
CA TYR A 102 -14.14 1.39 10.79
C TYR A 102 -12.65 1.09 11.05
N VAL A 103 -11.88 0.75 10.01
CA VAL A 103 -10.44 0.50 10.08
C VAL A 103 -9.59 1.71 10.53
N ASN A 104 -10.15 2.92 10.52
CA ASN A 104 -9.40 4.13 10.91
C ASN A 104 -9.17 4.26 12.42
N ASP A 105 -9.88 3.51 13.25
CA ASP A 105 -9.65 3.46 14.70
C ASP A 105 -8.63 2.36 15.03
N PRO A 106 -7.45 2.69 15.56
CA PRO A 106 -6.39 1.71 15.85
C PRO A 106 -6.77 0.68 16.94
N ARG A 107 -7.90 0.86 17.63
CA ARG A 107 -8.44 -0.12 18.59
C ARG A 107 -9.22 -1.24 17.91
N HIS A 108 -9.55 -1.09 16.64
CA HIS A 108 -10.26 -2.10 15.87
C HIS A 108 -9.25 -3.08 15.26
N ASP A 109 -9.40 -4.34 15.62
CA ASP A 109 -8.55 -5.45 15.18
C ASP A 109 -9.41 -6.70 14.92
N ASP A 110 -10.39 -6.57 14.03
CA ASP A 110 -11.29 -7.65 13.66
C ASP A 110 -11.67 -7.59 12.16
N ALA A 111 -12.39 -8.61 11.69
CA ALA A 111 -12.75 -8.77 10.28
C ALA A 111 -13.56 -7.60 9.69
N ARG A 112 -14.23 -6.79 10.53
CA ARG A 112 -14.98 -5.60 10.08
C ARG A 112 -14.07 -4.53 9.48
N CYS A 113 -12.77 -4.56 9.79
CA CYS A 113 -11.79 -3.68 9.15
C CYS A 113 -11.72 -3.88 7.63
N MET A 114 -12.17 -5.03 7.12
CA MET A 114 -12.21 -5.37 5.69
C MET A 114 -13.61 -5.28 5.09
N GLU A 115 -14.63 -4.81 5.83
CA GLU A 115 -15.97 -4.67 5.30
C GLU A 115 -16.02 -3.66 4.16
N PRO A 116 -16.57 -4.04 2.98
CA PRO A 116 -16.73 -3.15 1.85
C PRO A 116 -17.54 -1.90 2.21
N GLU A 117 -17.14 -0.76 1.68
CA GLU A 117 -17.91 0.46 1.81
C GLU A 117 -19.24 0.32 1.05
N PRO A 118 -20.40 0.65 1.67
CA PRO A 118 -21.70 0.56 1.03
C PRO A 118 -21.76 1.36 -0.28
N ALA A 119 -22.41 0.83 -1.31
CA ALA A 119 -22.50 1.44 -2.63
C ALA A 119 -23.12 2.85 -2.63
N ILE A 120 -24.01 3.16 -1.69
CA ILE A 120 -24.65 4.49 -1.54
C ILE A 120 -23.60 5.54 -1.12
N ALA A 121 -22.77 5.23 -0.12
CA ALA A 121 -21.69 6.14 0.33
C ALA A 121 -20.64 6.38 -0.78
N ARG A 122 -20.44 5.38 -1.64
CA ARG A 122 -19.54 5.44 -2.80
C ARG A 122 -20.05 6.39 -3.88
N ALA A 123 -21.36 6.41 -4.13
CA ALA A 123 -22.00 7.28 -5.14
C ALA A 123 -22.03 8.75 -4.69
N GLU A 124 -22.31 9.04 -3.42
CA GLU A 124 -22.35 10.40 -2.86
C GLU A 124 -20.98 11.06 -2.87
N GLN A 125 -19.90 10.33 -2.57
CA GLN A 125 -18.54 10.86 -2.63
C GLN A 125 -18.07 11.10 -4.07
N GLY A 126 -18.44 10.25 -5.02
CA GLY A 126 -18.16 10.47 -6.44
C GLY A 126 -18.84 11.72 -6.98
N ALA A 127 -20.06 12.01 -6.57
CA ALA A 127 -20.80 13.21 -6.95
C ALA A 127 -20.20 14.50 -6.35
N LEU A 128 -19.70 14.45 -5.11
CA LEU A 128 -19.08 15.60 -4.44
C LEU A 128 -17.78 16.04 -5.13
N PHE A 129 -16.95 15.08 -5.58
CA PHE A 129 -15.72 15.38 -6.33
C PHE A 129 -15.95 15.84 -7.76
N ALA A 130 -17.09 15.47 -8.37
CA ALA A 130 -17.46 15.95 -9.71
C ALA A 130 -17.92 17.42 -9.71
N LEU A 131 -18.39 17.95 -8.57
CA LEU A 131 -18.83 19.34 -8.44
C LEU A 131 -17.67 20.32 -8.16
N ASP A 132 -16.57 19.84 -7.59
CA ASP A 132 -15.41 20.68 -7.21
C ASP A 132 -14.40 20.88 -8.36
N GLY A 133 -14.57 20.18 -9.48
CA GLY A 133 -13.71 20.26 -10.68
C GLY A 133 -14.17 21.25 -11.76
N GLY A 134 -15.20 22.04 -11.53
CA GLY A 134 -15.93 22.83 -12.55
C GLY A 134 -15.74 24.34 -12.56
N GLU A 135 -14.72 24.93 -11.89
CA GLU A 135 -14.40 26.34 -12.02
C GLU A 135 -12.95 26.58 -12.42
N SER A 136 -12.65 26.37 -13.68
CA SER A 136 -11.49 27.03 -14.32
C SER A 136 -12.00 28.22 -15.10
N GLY A 137 -11.67 29.41 -14.57
CA GLY A 137 -12.11 30.72 -15.05
C GLY A 137 -11.81 30.97 -16.52
N GLN A 138 -12.77 31.59 -17.17
CA GLN A 138 -12.56 32.35 -18.39
C GLN A 138 -11.87 33.66 -17.99
N GLU A 139 -10.59 33.80 -18.37
CA GLU A 139 -9.96 35.12 -18.45
C GLU A 139 -10.47 35.78 -19.73
N GLU A 140 -11.27 36.81 -19.59
CA GLU A 140 -11.60 37.75 -20.65
C GLU A 140 -10.39 38.66 -20.91
N GLU A 141 -9.88 38.62 -22.15
CA GLU A 141 -9.00 39.65 -22.71
C GLU A 141 -9.73 40.98 -22.84
N PHE A 142 -9.14 42.06 -22.27
CA PHE A 142 -9.24 43.44 -22.76
C PHE A 142 -7.84 44.04 -22.83
#